data_c16d3a817923c93b5ff5a4ea650b2964
#
_entry.id   c16d3a817923c93b5ff5a4ea650b2964
#
_cell.length_a   1.000
_cell.length_b   1.000
_cell.length_c   1.000
_cell.angle_alpha   90.00
_cell.angle_beta   90.00
_cell.angle_gamma   90.00
#
_symmetry.space_group_name_H-M   'P 1'
#
loop_
_entity.id
_entity.type
_entity.pdbx_description
1 polymer ?
#
loop_
_entity_poly.entity_id
_entity_poly.type
_entity_poly.pdbx_seq_one_letter_code
_entity_poly.pdbx_strand_id
1 'polypeptide(L)'
;MSQRLLSINVALVSEIEVHGRKVLTAIGKRAVDHPVTVGALGIEGDEQADLSVHGGVSKAVYAYPLEHYPFWQTVRAQARVAAWDASLHPGALGENLTITGLLESQACIGDVLRFADCELAVSEPRFPCFKFNASMGFDQATALMHANGWCGFYLAVRVAGRLRPGETFEVVPGPREVGIAELFRARITGRRR
;
A
#
# COMPACT_ATOMS: atom_id res chain seq x y z
N MET A 1 -2.10 -1.87 20.41
CA MET A 1 -1.18 -2.80 19.71
C MET A 1 0.07 -2.03 19.35
N SER A 2 1.25 -2.65 19.36
CA SER A 2 2.49 -1.97 18.95
C SER A 2 2.49 -1.79 17.45
N GLN A 3 2.92 -0.62 16.97
CA GLN A 3 3.07 -0.32 15.55
C GLN A 3 4.35 -0.97 15.02
N ARG A 4 4.24 -1.80 13.99
CA ARG A 4 5.38 -2.54 13.43
C ARG A 4 5.36 -2.57 11.91
N LEU A 5 6.55 -2.46 11.34
CA LEU A 5 6.84 -2.78 9.94
C LEU A 5 7.14 -4.28 9.85
N LEU A 6 6.21 -5.06 9.34
CA LEU A 6 6.39 -6.51 9.24
C LEU A 6 7.24 -6.92 8.05
N SER A 7 7.02 -6.26 6.91
CA SER A 7 7.71 -6.59 5.67
C SER A 7 7.94 -5.35 4.82
N ILE A 8 9.05 -5.34 4.12
CA ILE A 8 9.38 -4.39 3.06
C ILE A 8 9.30 -5.14 1.75
N ASN A 9 8.56 -4.60 0.78
CA ASN A 9 8.28 -5.28 -0.47
C ASN A 9 8.65 -4.39 -1.66
N VAL A 10 9.34 -4.96 -2.63
CA VAL A 10 9.83 -4.26 -3.82
C VAL A 10 9.48 -5.04 -5.09
N ALA A 11 9.40 -4.35 -6.21
CA ALA A 11 9.27 -4.95 -7.53
C ALA A 11 9.93 -4.08 -8.59
N LEU A 12 10.54 -4.71 -9.57
CA LEU A 12 10.88 -4.06 -10.83
C LEU A 12 9.64 -4.01 -11.73
N VAL A 13 9.62 -3.07 -12.66
CA VAL A 13 8.57 -2.99 -13.69
C VAL A 13 8.60 -4.24 -14.52
N SER A 14 7.46 -4.89 -14.64
CA SER A 14 7.25 -6.07 -15.45
C SER A 14 5.98 -5.94 -16.29
N GLU A 15 5.84 -6.76 -17.31
CA GLU A 15 4.66 -6.83 -18.15
C GLU A 15 3.69 -7.87 -17.59
N ILE A 16 2.42 -7.51 -17.46
CA ILE A 16 1.32 -8.44 -17.19
C ILE A 16 0.28 -8.37 -18.29
N GLU A 17 -0.46 -9.44 -18.49
CA GLU A 17 -1.60 -9.44 -19.40
C GLU A 17 -2.89 -9.12 -18.64
N VAL A 18 -3.64 -8.13 -19.12
CA VAL A 18 -4.95 -7.74 -18.56
C VAL A 18 -5.94 -7.64 -19.72
N HIS A 19 -6.94 -8.51 -19.74
CA HIS A 19 -7.96 -8.59 -20.83
C HIS A 19 -7.33 -8.64 -22.24
N GLY A 20 -6.31 -9.47 -22.43
CA GLY A 20 -5.62 -9.63 -23.71
C GLY A 20 -4.68 -8.48 -24.09
N ARG A 21 -4.41 -7.53 -23.20
CA ARG A 21 -3.49 -6.41 -23.41
C ARG A 21 -2.30 -6.50 -22.47
N LYS A 22 -1.12 -6.23 -23.01
CA LYS A 22 0.11 -6.13 -22.24
C LYS A 22 0.16 -4.78 -21.53
N VAL A 23 0.40 -4.80 -20.23
CA VAL A 23 0.43 -3.61 -19.37
C VAL A 23 1.65 -3.65 -18.47
N LEU A 24 2.43 -2.57 -18.45
CA LEU A 24 3.55 -2.43 -17.53
C LEU A 24 3.07 -2.14 -16.10
N THR A 25 3.66 -2.82 -15.13
CA THR A 25 3.33 -2.66 -13.72
C THR A 25 4.46 -3.09 -12.80
N ALA A 26 4.51 -2.53 -11.59
CA ALA A 26 5.35 -2.99 -10.48
C ALA A 26 4.47 -3.41 -9.27
N ILE A 27 3.23 -3.86 -9.52
CA ILE A 27 2.29 -4.25 -8.46
C ILE A 27 2.68 -5.60 -7.81
N GLY A 28 3.40 -6.46 -8.52
CA GLY A 28 3.79 -7.80 -8.06
C GLY A 28 4.94 -7.79 -7.07
N LYS A 29 4.80 -7.01 -5.99
CA LYS A 29 5.88 -6.82 -5.01
C LYS A 29 6.18 -8.08 -4.21
N ARG A 30 7.46 -8.22 -3.82
CA ARG A 30 7.98 -9.34 -3.03
C ARG A 30 8.77 -8.83 -1.85
N ALA A 31 8.64 -9.54 -0.72
CA ALA A 31 9.36 -9.23 0.49
C ALA A 31 10.86 -9.36 0.32
N VAL A 32 11.59 -8.44 0.91
CA VAL A 32 13.05 -8.51 1.10
C VAL A 32 13.37 -8.75 2.57
N ASP A 33 14.47 -9.44 2.85
CA ASP A 33 14.90 -9.87 4.19
C ASP A 33 16.06 -9.03 4.75
N HIS A 34 16.46 -8.00 4.02
CA HIS A 34 17.58 -7.13 4.36
C HIS A 34 17.15 -5.67 4.50
N PRO A 35 17.93 -4.83 5.19
CA PRO A 35 17.68 -3.39 5.26
C PRO A 35 17.75 -2.76 3.88
N VAL A 36 16.83 -1.82 3.59
CA VAL A 36 16.76 -1.08 2.33
C VAL A 36 16.97 0.41 2.55
N THR A 37 17.52 1.09 1.56
CA THR A 37 17.60 2.55 1.54
C THR A 37 16.27 3.15 1.10
N VAL A 38 15.84 4.22 1.76
CA VAL A 38 14.66 5.01 1.40
C VAL A 38 15.12 6.41 1.02
N GLY A 39 14.90 6.76 -0.22
CA GLY A 39 15.18 8.10 -0.77
C GLY A 39 13.90 8.86 -1.08
N ALA A 40 14.01 10.10 -1.52
CA ALA A 40 12.88 11.00 -1.76
C ALA A 40 11.83 10.45 -2.74
N LEU A 41 12.20 9.54 -3.63
CA LEU A 41 11.30 8.95 -4.64
C LEU A 41 10.84 7.53 -4.30
N GLY A 42 11.24 6.98 -3.16
CA GLY A 42 10.82 5.64 -2.72
C GLY A 42 11.96 4.76 -2.20
N ILE A 43 11.74 3.47 -2.28
CA ILE A 43 12.61 2.42 -1.74
C ILE A 43 13.57 1.94 -2.83
N GLU A 44 14.83 1.79 -2.49
CA GLU A 44 15.85 1.20 -3.36
C GLU A 44 15.45 -0.23 -3.78
N GLY A 45 15.56 -0.52 -5.08
CA GLY A 45 15.15 -1.81 -5.65
C GLY A 45 13.65 -1.87 -6.01
N ASP A 46 12.87 -0.82 -5.74
CA ASP A 46 11.48 -0.71 -6.17
C ASP A 46 11.33 0.25 -7.35
N GLU A 47 10.48 -0.12 -8.31
CA GLU A 47 10.16 0.73 -9.46
C GLU A 47 8.67 1.12 -9.49
N GLN A 48 8.39 2.19 -10.20
CA GLN A 48 7.05 2.72 -10.41
C GLN A 48 6.79 2.80 -11.92
N ALA A 49 5.85 2.00 -12.42
CA ALA A 49 5.61 1.85 -13.85
C ALA A 49 4.98 3.08 -14.51
N ASP A 50 4.34 3.97 -13.73
CA ASP A 50 3.68 5.18 -14.23
C ASP A 50 3.77 6.29 -13.18
N LEU A 51 4.74 7.16 -13.35
CA LEU A 51 5.01 8.29 -12.44
C LEU A 51 3.91 9.37 -12.47
N SER A 52 3.07 9.39 -13.51
CA SER A 52 1.98 10.39 -13.62
C SER A 52 0.80 10.06 -12.69
N VAL A 53 0.63 8.78 -12.32
CA VAL A 53 -0.50 8.28 -11.53
C VAL A 53 -0.04 7.62 -10.23
N HIS A 54 1.02 6.82 -10.28
CA HIS A 54 1.52 5.98 -9.19
C HIS A 54 2.99 6.26 -8.90
N GLY A 55 3.31 7.46 -8.42
CA GLY A 55 4.68 7.82 -8.11
C GLY A 55 4.87 9.29 -7.77
N GLY A 56 6.14 9.69 -7.70
CA GLY A 56 6.54 11.02 -7.28
C GLY A 56 6.63 11.17 -5.77
N VAL A 57 7.03 12.34 -5.31
CA VAL A 57 7.37 12.63 -3.91
C VAL A 57 6.23 12.32 -2.93
N SER A 58 4.98 12.60 -3.30
CA SER A 58 3.81 12.33 -2.43
C SER A 58 3.39 10.86 -2.39
N LYS A 59 3.85 10.04 -3.33
CA LYS A 59 3.51 8.62 -3.46
C LYS A 59 4.77 7.76 -3.48
N ALA A 60 5.79 8.19 -2.75
CA ALA A 60 7.11 7.56 -2.73
C ALA A 60 7.04 6.12 -2.19
N VAL A 61 6.21 5.88 -1.17
CA VAL A 61 6.07 4.58 -0.50
C VAL A 61 4.58 4.32 -0.25
N TYR A 62 4.13 3.08 -0.50
CA TYR A 62 2.77 2.65 -0.20
C TYR A 62 2.77 1.71 1.00
N ALA A 63 2.01 2.06 2.05
CA ALA A 63 1.81 1.26 3.25
C ALA A 63 0.42 0.62 3.28
N TYR A 64 0.33 -0.63 3.74
CA TYR A 64 -0.92 -1.36 3.87
C TYR A 64 -1.01 -2.13 5.18
N PRO A 65 -2.14 -2.01 5.95
CA PRO A 65 -2.36 -2.73 7.19
C PRO A 65 -2.58 -4.23 6.96
N LEU A 66 -1.79 -5.08 7.63
CA LEU A 66 -1.93 -6.53 7.58
C LEU A 66 -3.29 -7.00 8.13
N GLU A 67 -3.90 -6.22 8.99
CA GLU A 67 -5.21 -6.49 9.61
C GLU A 67 -6.32 -6.74 8.58
N HIS A 68 -6.16 -6.24 7.35
CA HIS A 68 -7.12 -6.46 6.26
C HIS A 68 -6.84 -7.72 5.42
N TYR A 69 -5.71 -8.38 5.58
CA TYR A 69 -5.33 -9.56 4.79
C TYR A 69 -6.32 -10.72 4.89
N PRO A 70 -6.87 -11.07 6.09
CA PRO A 70 -7.84 -12.16 6.20
C PRO A 70 -9.09 -11.95 5.33
N PHE A 71 -9.54 -10.71 5.17
CA PHE A 71 -10.63 -10.38 4.26
C PHE A 71 -10.25 -10.72 2.81
N TRP A 72 -9.07 -10.28 2.35
CA TRP A 72 -8.63 -10.53 0.99
C TRP A 72 -8.39 -12.01 0.70
N GLN A 73 -7.88 -12.76 1.67
CA GLN A 73 -7.77 -14.22 1.59
C GLN A 73 -9.16 -14.86 1.38
N THR A 74 -10.13 -14.46 2.20
CA THR A 74 -11.50 -14.98 2.13
C THR A 74 -12.16 -14.69 0.77
N VAL A 75 -12.12 -13.45 0.30
CA VAL A 75 -12.79 -13.09 -0.97
C VAL A 75 -12.11 -13.72 -2.19
N ARG A 76 -10.79 -13.95 -2.15
CA ARG A 76 -10.08 -14.68 -3.22
C ARG A 76 -10.50 -16.17 -3.26
N ALA A 77 -10.67 -16.80 -2.09
CA ALA A 77 -11.18 -18.16 -2.02
C ALA A 77 -12.64 -18.26 -2.51
N GLN A 78 -13.50 -17.29 -2.14
CA GLN A 78 -14.88 -17.19 -2.65
C GLN A 78 -14.92 -16.98 -4.16
N ALA A 79 -14.02 -16.18 -4.71
CA ALA A 79 -13.86 -15.97 -6.16
C ALA A 79 -13.20 -17.18 -6.87
N ARG A 80 -12.82 -18.25 -6.15
CA ARG A 80 -12.19 -19.47 -6.65
C ARG A 80 -10.84 -19.24 -7.36
N VAL A 81 -10.12 -18.19 -6.97
CA VAL A 81 -8.79 -17.87 -7.49
C VAL A 81 -7.66 -18.24 -6.52
N ALA A 82 -8.03 -18.75 -5.33
CA ALA A 82 -7.11 -19.29 -4.34
C ALA A 82 -7.81 -20.39 -3.51
N ALA A 83 -7.05 -21.26 -2.88
CA ALA A 83 -7.59 -22.20 -1.87
C ALA A 83 -7.96 -21.46 -0.58
N TRP A 84 -8.85 -22.03 0.24
CA TRP A 84 -9.30 -21.42 1.50
C TRP A 84 -8.20 -21.23 2.53
N ASP A 85 -7.20 -22.10 2.50
CA ASP A 85 -6.01 -22.09 3.36
C ASP A 85 -4.82 -21.33 2.76
N ALA A 86 -4.96 -20.81 1.54
CA ALA A 86 -3.90 -20.06 0.88
C ALA A 86 -3.71 -18.69 1.54
N SER A 87 -2.56 -18.48 2.15
CA SER A 87 -2.19 -17.18 2.70
C SER A 87 -1.75 -16.21 1.61
N LEU A 88 -2.09 -14.92 1.78
CA LEU A 88 -1.49 -13.85 0.99
C LEU A 88 -0.09 -13.54 1.51
N HIS A 89 0.86 -13.42 0.61
CA HIS A 89 2.20 -12.96 0.96
C HIS A 89 2.22 -11.43 1.15
N PRO A 90 3.11 -10.88 2.00
CA PRO A 90 3.36 -9.45 2.05
C PRO A 90 3.67 -8.89 0.65
N GLY A 91 3.17 -7.69 0.35
CA GLY A 91 3.28 -7.11 -0.99
C GLY A 91 2.16 -7.51 -1.96
N ALA A 92 1.26 -8.42 -1.59
CA ALA A 92 0.21 -8.94 -2.48
C ALA A 92 -0.79 -7.86 -2.94
N LEU A 93 -1.00 -6.81 -2.16
CA LEU A 93 -1.88 -5.67 -2.48
C LEU A 93 -1.12 -4.59 -3.27
N GLY A 94 0.17 -4.82 -3.58
CA GLY A 94 1.06 -3.88 -4.25
C GLY A 94 1.74 -2.88 -3.30
N GLU A 95 1.67 -3.12 -2.00
CA GLU A 95 2.28 -2.25 -0.99
C GLU A 95 3.78 -2.50 -0.84
N ASN A 96 4.50 -1.41 -0.56
CA ASN A 96 5.91 -1.43 -0.20
C ASN A 96 6.11 -1.84 1.27
N LEU A 97 5.26 -1.34 2.16
CA LEU A 97 5.33 -1.62 3.58
C LEU A 97 4.07 -2.34 4.04
N THR A 98 4.22 -3.60 4.49
CA THR A 98 3.16 -4.30 5.22
C THR A 98 3.33 -3.98 6.69
N ILE A 99 2.36 -3.26 7.27
CA ILE A 99 2.43 -2.74 8.64
C ILE A 99 1.33 -3.32 9.53
N THR A 100 1.47 -3.18 10.85
CA THR A 100 0.40 -3.42 11.84
C THR A 100 0.27 -2.25 12.81
N GLY A 101 -0.91 -2.14 13.42
CA GLY A 101 -1.18 -1.18 14.50
C GLY A 101 -1.49 0.23 14.04
N LEU A 102 -1.69 0.47 12.74
CA LEU A 102 -2.16 1.75 12.18
C LEU A 102 -3.10 1.50 11.00
N LEU A 103 -4.39 1.76 11.21
CA LEU A 103 -5.43 1.62 10.19
C LEU A 103 -5.76 2.96 9.54
N GLU A 104 -6.42 2.93 8.37
CA GLU A 104 -6.87 4.13 7.64
C GLU A 104 -7.79 5.03 8.48
N SER A 105 -8.57 4.46 9.40
CA SER A 105 -9.44 5.21 10.31
C SER A 105 -8.70 5.97 11.40
N GLN A 106 -7.42 5.65 11.60
CA GLN A 106 -6.55 6.23 12.61
C GLN A 106 -5.50 7.17 12.01
N ALA A 107 -5.18 7.00 10.71
CA ALA A 107 -4.18 7.78 10.00
C ALA A 107 -4.78 9.09 9.46
N CYS A 108 -4.07 10.20 9.65
CA CYS A 108 -4.40 11.51 9.08
C CYS A 108 -3.28 11.99 8.16
N ILE A 109 -3.63 12.83 7.19
CA ILE A 109 -2.65 13.51 6.34
C ILE A 109 -1.69 14.31 7.22
N GLY A 110 -0.40 14.12 7.00
CA GLY A 110 0.67 14.79 7.77
C GLY A 110 1.10 14.06 9.04
N ASP A 111 0.41 12.96 9.47
CA ASP A 111 0.95 12.08 10.51
C ASP A 111 2.29 11.50 10.02
N VAL A 112 3.27 11.38 10.92
CA VAL A 112 4.62 10.91 10.58
C VAL A 112 4.88 9.56 11.23
N LEU A 113 5.20 8.56 10.42
CA LEU A 113 5.75 7.30 10.86
C LEU A 113 7.24 7.49 11.08
N ARG A 114 7.66 7.55 12.34
CA ARG A 114 9.06 7.71 12.73
C ARG A 114 9.67 6.35 13.02
N PHE A 115 10.63 5.98 12.21
CA PHE A 115 11.48 4.81 12.36
C PHE A 115 12.81 5.20 13.00
N ALA A 116 13.69 4.23 13.25
CA ALA A 116 15.00 4.50 13.84
C ALA A 116 15.86 5.46 13.01
N ASP A 117 15.86 5.29 11.68
CA ASP A 117 16.75 6.00 10.77
C ASP A 117 16.03 6.87 9.72
N CYS A 118 14.69 6.82 9.63
CA CYS A 118 13.95 7.61 8.64
C CYS A 118 12.58 8.06 9.15
N GLU A 119 11.99 9.07 8.48
CA GLU A 119 10.64 9.56 8.75
C GLU A 119 9.82 9.58 7.45
N LEU A 120 8.61 8.99 7.51
CA LEU A 120 7.67 8.92 6.40
C LEU A 120 6.36 9.61 6.79
N ALA A 121 5.93 10.62 6.04
CA ALA A 121 4.71 11.36 6.32
C ALA A 121 3.53 10.82 5.51
N VAL A 122 2.40 10.56 6.14
CA VAL A 122 1.14 10.18 5.49
C VAL A 122 0.70 11.29 4.54
N SER A 123 0.54 10.97 3.26
CA SER A 123 0.29 11.94 2.20
C SER A 123 -1.10 11.84 1.58
N GLU A 124 -1.54 10.65 1.22
CA GLU A 124 -2.84 10.45 0.59
C GLU A 124 -3.31 8.98 0.66
N PRO A 125 -4.63 8.70 0.58
CA PRO A 125 -5.14 7.35 0.44
C PRO A 125 -4.77 6.77 -0.94
N ARG A 126 -4.54 5.46 -1.01
CA ARG A 126 -4.31 4.79 -2.30
C ARG A 126 -5.63 4.52 -2.99
N PHE A 127 -5.79 4.98 -4.25
CA PHE A 127 -6.93 4.64 -5.09
C PHE A 127 -6.58 3.45 -5.98
N PRO A 128 -7.33 2.33 -5.90
CA PRO A 128 -7.06 1.16 -6.72
C PRO A 128 -7.36 1.45 -8.20
N CYS A 129 -6.57 0.84 -9.08
CA CYS A 129 -6.79 0.86 -10.52
C CYS A 129 -7.07 -0.56 -11.04
N PHE A 130 -7.39 -0.73 -12.32
CA PHE A 130 -7.69 -2.01 -12.94
C PHE A 130 -6.57 -3.07 -12.77
N LYS A 131 -5.31 -2.66 -12.65
CA LYS A 131 -4.19 -3.56 -12.36
C LYS A 131 -4.34 -4.28 -11.02
N PHE A 132 -5.05 -3.68 -10.07
CA PHE A 132 -5.34 -4.30 -8.79
C PHE A 132 -6.27 -5.52 -8.93
N ASN A 133 -7.29 -5.45 -9.81
CA ASN A 133 -8.12 -6.62 -10.11
C ASN A 133 -7.28 -7.77 -10.67
N ALA A 134 -6.38 -7.47 -11.62
CA ALA A 134 -5.49 -8.46 -12.19
C ALA A 134 -4.54 -9.09 -11.14
N SER A 135 -3.97 -8.28 -10.26
CA SER A 135 -3.11 -8.75 -9.16
C SER A 135 -3.87 -9.65 -8.18
N MET A 136 -5.12 -9.32 -7.87
CA MET A 136 -5.96 -10.10 -6.96
C MET A 136 -6.57 -11.35 -7.63
N GLY A 137 -6.57 -11.40 -8.97
CA GLY A 137 -7.06 -12.52 -9.78
C GLY A 137 -8.58 -12.51 -10.04
N PHE A 138 -9.31 -11.44 -9.68
CA PHE A 138 -10.76 -11.32 -9.91
C PHE A 138 -11.20 -9.87 -10.10
N ASP A 139 -12.28 -9.65 -10.87
CA ASP A 139 -12.69 -8.33 -11.38
C ASP A 139 -13.30 -7.39 -10.33
N GLN A 140 -13.76 -7.91 -9.19
CA GLN A 140 -14.45 -7.12 -8.17
C GLN A 140 -13.51 -6.55 -7.09
N ALA A 141 -12.21 -6.83 -7.12
CA ALA A 141 -11.27 -6.40 -6.06
C ALA A 141 -11.28 -4.88 -5.86
N THR A 142 -11.25 -4.09 -6.94
CA THR A 142 -11.33 -2.63 -6.88
C THR A 142 -12.66 -2.16 -6.25
N ALA A 143 -13.79 -2.77 -6.63
CA ALA A 143 -15.09 -2.42 -6.08
C ALA A 143 -15.19 -2.73 -4.58
N LEU A 144 -14.64 -3.86 -4.14
CA LEU A 144 -14.57 -4.22 -2.72
C LEU A 144 -13.70 -3.27 -1.91
N MET A 145 -12.54 -2.86 -2.46
CA MET A 145 -11.69 -1.84 -1.79
C MET A 145 -12.41 -0.50 -1.67
N HIS A 146 -13.15 -0.09 -2.70
CA HIS A 146 -13.99 1.12 -2.64
C HIS A 146 -15.10 1.01 -1.59
N ALA A 147 -15.75 -0.14 -1.46
CA ALA A 147 -16.83 -0.35 -0.51
C ALA A 147 -16.35 -0.35 0.95
N ASN A 148 -15.22 -1.00 1.22
CA ASN A 148 -14.69 -1.15 2.57
C ASN A 148 -13.86 0.06 3.03
N GLY A 149 -13.24 0.78 2.10
CA GLY A 149 -12.30 1.86 2.42
C GLY A 149 -10.95 1.37 2.95
N TRP A 150 -10.63 0.09 2.83
CA TRP A 150 -9.37 -0.53 3.24
C TRP A 150 -8.35 -0.41 2.13
N CYS A 151 -7.89 0.81 1.94
CA CYS A 151 -7.10 1.22 0.79
C CYS A 151 -5.60 1.33 1.08
N GLY A 152 -5.20 1.31 2.37
CA GLY A 152 -3.88 1.73 2.76
C GLY A 152 -3.63 3.21 2.46
N PHE A 153 -2.39 3.64 2.54
CA PHE A 153 -2.04 5.04 2.31
C PHE A 153 -0.64 5.20 1.76
N TYR A 154 -0.46 6.23 0.97
CA TYR A 154 0.85 6.66 0.50
C TYR A 154 1.58 7.46 1.58
N LEU A 155 2.90 7.40 1.49
CA LEU A 155 3.84 8.07 2.38
C LEU A 155 4.83 8.87 1.53
N ALA A 156 5.04 10.14 1.89
CA ALA A 156 6.13 10.96 1.40
C ALA A 156 7.34 10.79 2.32
N VAL A 157 8.53 10.75 1.76
CA VAL A 157 9.77 10.65 2.54
C VAL A 157 10.14 12.02 3.10
N ARG A 158 10.03 12.19 4.41
CA ARG A 158 10.39 13.41 5.12
C ARG A 158 11.87 13.45 5.50
N VAL A 159 12.36 12.32 6.02
CA VAL A 159 13.78 12.11 6.32
C VAL A 159 14.20 10.80 5.67
N ALA A 160 15.11 10.91 4.70
CA ALA A 160 15.68 9.74 4.02
C ALA A 160 16.58 8.95 4.99
N GLY A 161 16.65 7.63 4.81
CA GLY A 161 17.43 6.76 5.67
C GLY A 161 17.28 5.29 5.30
N ARG A 162 17.26 4.41 6.29
CA ARG A 162 17.16 2.96 6.09
C ARG A 162 15.97 2.41 6.86
N LEU A 163 15.27 1.44 6.25
CA LEU A 163 14.23 0.63 6.88
C LEU A 163 14.69 -0.81 7.01
N ARG A 164 14.22 -1.49 8.06
CA ARG A 164 14.50 -2.91 8.32
C ARG A 164 13.19 -3.66 8.53
N PRO A 165 12.99 -4.84 7.90
CA PRO A 165 11.87 -5.68 8.22
C PRO A 165 11.82 -6.01 9.72
N GLY A 166 10.63 -5.97 10.31
CA GLY A 166 10.41 -6.29 11.73
C GLY A 166 10.61 -5.15 12.72
N GLU A 167 11.10 -3.97 12.29
CA GLU A 167 11.26 -2.83 13.20
C GLU A 167 9.92 -2.21 13.62
N THR A 168 9.93 -1.51 14.75
CA THR A 168 8.80 -0.72 15.23
C THR A 168 8.88 0.71 14.71
N PHE A 169 7.73 1.38 14.66
CA PHE A 169 7.67 2.81 14.41
C PHE A 169 6.73 3.50 15.41
N GLU A 170 6.93 4.78 15.57
CA GLU A 170 6.06 5.68 16.33
C GLU A 170 5.23 6.53 15.36
N VAL A 171 3.95 6.73 15.63
CA VAL A 171 3.14 7.71 14.91
C VAL A 171 3.21 9.03 15.63
N VAL A 172 3.87 10.00 15.03
CA VAL A 172 3.90 11.39 15.48
C VAL A 172 2.73 12.12 14.83
N PRO A 173 1.73 12.57 15.59
CA PRO A 173 0.56 13.23 15.04
C PRO A 173 0.92 14.50 14.26
N GLY A 174 0.36 14.64 13.06
CA GLY A 174 0.34 15.87 12.30
C GLY A 174 -0.80 16.81 12.72
N PRO A 175 -1.24 17.72 11.83
CA PRO A 175 -2.37 18.64 12.14
C PRO A 175 -3.70 17.92 12.39
N ARG A 176 -3.87 16.70 11.86
CA ARG A 176 -5.04 15.84 12.01
C ARG A 176 -6.36 16.45 11.54
N GLU A 177 -6.29 17.31 10.52
CA GLU A 177 -7.46 17.98 9.93
C GLU A 177 -8.21 17.06 8.95
N VAL A 178 -7.49 16.17 8.26
CA VAL A 178 -8.05 15.29 7.21
C VAL A 178 -7.62 13.86 7.44
N GLY A 179 -8.58 12.98 7.71
CA GLY A 179 -8.37 11.54 7.87
C GLY A 179 -8.27 10.81 6.52
N ILE A 180 -7.44 9.75 6.46
CA ILE A 180 -7.29 8.92 5.25
C ILE A 180 -8.61 8.29 4.84
N ALA A 181 -9.34 7.68 5.76
CA ALA A 181 -10.63 7.05 5.49
C ALA A 181 -11.68 8.06 5.01
N GLU A 182 -11.68 9.27 5.57
CA GLU A 182 -12.58 10.36 5.18
C GLU A 182 -12.28 10.82 3.75
N LEU A 183 -11.03 11.14 3.46
CA LEU A 183 -10.60 11.60 2.13
C LEU A 183 -10.88 10.56 1.04
N PHE A 184 -10.65 9.28 1.34
CA PHE A 184 -10.95 8.19 0.42
C PHE A 184 -12.45 8.15 0.08
N ARG A 185 -13.33 8.17 1.09
CA ARG A 185 -14.79 8.16 0.90
C ARG A 185 -15.28 9.39 0.11
N ALA A 186 -14.80 10.57 0.45
CA ALA A 186 -15.16 11.82 -0.21
C ALA A 186 -14.86 11.77 -1.72
N ARG A 187 -13.68 11.30 -2.11
CA ARG A 187 -13.28 11.19 -3.52
C ARG A 187 -14.09 10.12 -4.29
N ILE A 188 -14.44 9.00 -3.66
CA ILE A 188 -15.27 7.98 -4.30
C ILE A 188 -16.69 8.50 -4.52
N THR A 189 -17.28 9.18 -3.54
CA THR A 189 -18.62 9.75 -3.64
C THR A 189 -18.69 10.88 -4.69
N GLY A 190 -17.66 11.73 -4.73
CA GLY A 190 -17.56 12.81 -5.72
C GLY A 190 -17.39 12.34 -7.18
N ARG A 191 -16.83 11.13 -7.40
CA ARG A 191 -16.70 10.52 -8.75
C ARG A 191 -18.00 9.88 -9.26
N ARG A 192 -19.01 9.70 -8.40
CA ARG A 192 -20.31 9.12 -8.77
C ARG A 192 -21.36 10.16 -9.18
N ARG A 193 -21.00 11.44 -9.13
CA ARG A 193 -21.82 12.57 -9.63
C ARG A 193 -21.26 13.08 -10.95
#